data_3e6302f34381ce7a7a61b3845824ae53
#
_entry.id   3e6302f34381ce7a7a61b3845824ae53
#
_cell.length_a   1.000
_cell.length_b   1.000
_cell.length_c   1.000
_cell.angle_alpha   90.00
_cell.angle_beta   90.00
_cell.angle_gamma   90.00
#
_symmetry.space_group_name_H-M   'P 1'
#
loop_
_entity.id
_entity.type
_entity.pdbx_description
1 polymer ?
#
loop_
_entity_poly.entity_id
_entity_poly.type
_entity_poly.pdbx_seq_one_letter_code
_entity_poly.pdbx_strand_id
1 'polypeptide(L)'
;MNILVTGANGQLGREMRRTALNSRHQYIFTDAMPAEGLDTILLDITDRAAVESIVNSRQVEVIVNCAAWTNVDACETDSVLAATAERVNALAPAILAQAMREVGGLLVHISTDYVFGLEPYNTPCTEEQKGTPTGVYGHSKLRGEKAIRNSGVDHLIIRTAWLYSEYGKNFCRTMLKLTAEQPQINVVFDQTGTPTYALDLAEAITTILDRESWRGNTGTYHYSNEGVCSWYDFAMTIRKMAGHESCHITPC
;
A
#
# COMPACT_ATOMS: atom_id res chain seq x y z
N MET A 1 6.57 -16.76 14.13
CA MET A 1 6.04 -16.98 12.78
C MET A 1 7.08 -16.60 11.74
N ASN A 2 7.04 -17.24 10.59
CA ASN A 2 7.79 -16.85 9.40
C ASN A 2 6.90 -15.94 8.56
N ILE A 3 7.30 -14.67 8.43
CA ILE A 3 6.52 -13.62 7.77
C ILE A 3 7.21 -13.23 6.46
N LEU A 4 6.52 -13.42 5.34
CA LEU A 4 6.98 -13.01 4.01
C LEU A 4 6.43 -11.61 3.71
N VAL A 5 7.31 -10.65 3.45
CA VAL A 5 6.93 -9.31 3.02
C VAL A 5 7.22 -9.17 1.53
N THR A 6 6.22 -8.91 0.72
CA THR A 6 6.36 -8.65 -0.72
C THR A 6 6.37 -7.15 -0.99
N GLY A 7 7.00 -6.70 -2.08
CA GLY A 7 7.20 -5.27 -2.31
C GLY A 7 8.10 -4.61 -1.26
N ALA A 8 9.07 -5.37 -0.75
CA ALA A 8 9.89 -5.00 0.40
C ALA A 8 10.87 -3.84 0.14
N ASN A 9 11.05 -3.43 -1.12
CA ASN A 9 11.89 -2.31 -1.53
C ASN A 9 11.07 -1.01 -1.72
N GLY A 10 9.74 -1.11 -1.68
CA GLY A 10 8.81 0.03 -1.73
C GLY A 10 8.73 0.79 -0.40
N GLN A 11 7.88 1.83 -0.34
CA GLN A 11 7.72 2.69 0.84
C GLN A 11 7.39 1.86 2.09
N LEU A 12 6.25 1.20 2.09
CA LEU A 12 5.80 0.41 3.25
C LEU A 12 6.72 -0.78 3.53
N GLY A 13 7.22 -1.46 2.48
CA GLY A 13 8.13 -2.58 2.65
C GLY A 13 9.43 -2.21 3.38
N ARG A 14 9.96 -1.02 3.13
CA ARG A 14 11.13 -0.50 3.86
C ARG A 14 10.82 -0.17 5.31
N GLU A 15 9.64 0.37 5.60
CA GLU A 15 9.21 0.59 6.98
C GLU A 15 8.92 -0.74 7.70
N MET A 16 8.41 -1.75 7.00
CA MET A 16 8.28 -3.10 7.56
C MET A 16 9.65 -3.71 7.94
N ARG A 17 10.73 -3.42 7.16
CA ARG A 17 12.09 -3.83 7.56
C ARG A 17 12.51 -3.17 8.87
N ARG A 18 12.17 -1.90 9.06
CA ARG A 18 12.51 -1.14 10.25
C ARG A 18 11.78 -1.67 11.49
N THR A 19 10.48 -1.92 11.37
CA THR A 19 9.68 -2.47 12.49
C THR A 19 10.03 -3.92 12.81
N ALA A 20 10.43 -4.71 11.82
CA ALA A 20 10.87 -6.09 11.98
C ALA A 20 12.06 -6.25 12.94
N LEU A 21 12.92 -5.23 13.08
CA LEU A 21 14.08 -5.27 13.98
C LEU A 21 13.69 -5.47 15.45
N ASN A 22 12.49 -5.04 15.81
CA ASN A 22 11.98 -5.13 17.20
C ASN A 22 10.91 -6.23 17.37
N SER A 23 10.58 -6.97 16.31
CA SER A 23 9.59 -8.04 16.35
C SER A 23 10.21 -9.36 16.80
N ARG A 24 9.40 -10.18 17.44
CA ARG A 24 9.78 -11.57 17.83
C ARG A 24 9.73 -12.58 16.69
N HIS A 25 9.29 -12.16 15.51
CA HIS A 25 9.07 -13.02 14.33
C HIS A 25 10.24 -12.96 13.35
N GLN A 26 10.34 -13.97 12.48
CA GLN A 26 11.30 -13.98 11.39
C GLN A 26 10.68 -13.37 10.14
N TYR A 27 11.32 -12.35 9.60
CA TYR A 27 10.88 -11.67 8.39
C TYR A 27 11.73 -12.08 7.19
N ILE A 28 11.07 -12.35 6.07
CA ILE A 28 11.64 -12.68 4.79
C ILE A 28 11.20 -11.59 3.82
N PHE A 29 12.16 -10.84 3.28
CA PHE A 29 11.86 -9.69 2.43
C PHE A 29 12.04 -10.03 0.96
N THR A 30 10.98 -9.81 0.17
CA THR A 30 10.97 -10.12 -1.26
C THR A 30 10.47 -8.94 -2.09
N ASP A 31 11.01 -8.83 -3.30
CA ASP A 31 10.59 -7.84 -4.29
C ASP A 31 10.84 -8.37 -5.69
N ALA A 32 10.15 -7.84 -6.70
CA ALA A 32 10.39 -8.17 -8.10
C ALA A 32 11.72 -7.58 -8.62
N MET A 33 12.23 -6.53 -7.96
CA MET A 33 13.46 -5.84 -8.33
C MET A 33 14.44 -5.80 -7.16
N PRO A 34 15.75 -5.97 -7.42
CA PRO A 34 16.77 -5.81 -6.38
C PRO A 34 16.85 -4.34 -5.96
N ALA A 35 17.35 -4.10 -4.75
CA ALA A 35 17.71 -2.78 -4.29
C ALA A 35 19.08 -2.81 -3.62
N GLU A 36 19.93 -1.86 -3.98
CA GLU A 36 21.28 -1.76 -3.45
C GLU A 36 21.28 -1.63 -1.92
N GLY A 37 22.15 -2.39 -1.26
CA GLY A 37 22.30 -2.37 0.20
C GLY A 37 21.17 -3.04 0.98
N LEU A 38 20.21 -3.69 0.32
CA LEU A 38 19.14 -4.44 0.95
C LEU A 38 19.24 -5.94 0.64
N ASP A 39 19.15 -6.74 1.70
CA ASP A 39 18.95 -8.18 1.54
C ASP A 39 17.51 -8.43 1.11
N THR A 40 17.32 -8.78 -0.17
CA THR A 40 16.00 -8.96 -0.79
C THR A 40 16.06 -10.19 -1.69
N ILE A 41 15.17 -11.14 -1.43
CA ILE A 41 14.98 -12.28 -2.32
C ILE A 41 14.12 -11.83 -3.51
N LEU A 42 14.56 -12.13 -4.73
CA LEU A 42 13.79 -11.82 -5.93
C LEU A 42 12.55 -12.72 -6.00
N LEU A 43 11.40 -12.10 -6.11
CA LEU A 43 10.11 -12.76 -6.25
C LEU A 43 9.15 -11.91 -7.08
N ASP A 44 8.77 -12.43 -8.23
CA ASP A 44 7.60 -11.90 -8.95
C ASP A 44 6.34 -12.57 -8.38
N ILE A 45 5.50 -11.80 -7.71
CA ILE A 45 4.25 -12.29 -7.10
C ILE A 45 3.20 -12.73 -8.13
N THR A 46 3.43 -12.44 -9.42
CA THR A 46 2.57 -12.93 -10.52
C THR A 46 2.98 -14.32 -11.00
N ASP A 47 4.15 -14.82 -10.57
CA ASP A 47 4.60 -16.19 -10.81
C ASP A 47 4.10 -17.11 -9.69
N ARG A 48 3.04 -17.87 -9.97
CA ARG A 48 2.43 -18.82 -9.03
C ARG A 48 3.44 -19.83 -8.50
N ALA A 49 4.25 -20.43 -9.37
CA ALA A 49 5.18 -21.49 -8.97
C ALA A 49 6.27 -20.94 -8.04
N ALA A 50 6.77 -19.74 -8.30
CA ALA A 50 7.73 -19.06 -7.44
C ALA A 50 7.12 -18.73 -6.06
N VAL A 51 5.88 -18.25 -6.02
CA VAL A 51 5.15 -17.97 -4.76
C VAL A 51 4.94 -19.25 -3.95
N GLU A 52 4.41 -20.31 -4.55
CA GLU A 52 4.21 -21.61 -3.88
C GLU A 52 5.54 -22.20 -3.37
N SER A 53 6.59 -22.11 -4.16
CA SER A 53 7.93 -22.58 -3.80
C SER A 53 8.47 -21.86 -2.56
N ILE A 54 8.40 -20.53 -2.51
CA ILE A 54 8.93 -19.79 -1.35
C ILE A 54 8.07 -19.98 -0.10
N VAL A 55 6.75 -20.04 -0.26
CA VAL A 55 5.82 -20.29 0.87
C VAL A 55 6.14 -21.62 1.53
N ASN A 56 6.31 -22.69 0.72
CA ASN A 56 6.58 -24.02 1.24
C ASN A 56 8.00 -24.17 1.79
N SER A 57 9.02 -23.73 1.01
CA SER A 57 10.43 -23.92 1.40
C SER A 57 10.83 -23.09 2.63
N ARG A 58 10.18 -21.95 2.86
CA ARG A 58 10.43 -21.08 4.01
C ARG A 58 9.41 -21.26 5.13
N GLN A 59 8.45 -22.20 4.98
CA GLN A 59 7.41 -22.46 5.96
C GLN A 59 6.69 -21.15 6.36
N VAL A 60 6.25 -20.38 5.37
CA VAL A 60 5.62 -19.07 5.57
C VAL A 60 4.27 -19.25 6.23
N GLU A 61 4.05 -18.55 7.33
CA GLU A 61 2.78 -18.55 8.08
C GLU A 61 1.96 -17.27 7.82
N VAL A 62 2.62 -16.18 7.42
CA VAL A 62 1.99 -14.90 7.11
C VAL A 62 2.63 -14.30 5.87
N ILE A 63 1.82 -13.79 4.95
CA ILE A 63 2.28 -12.88 3.90
C ILE A 63 1.76 -11.47 4.22
N VAL A 64 2.68 -10.47 4.22
CA VAL A 64 2.34 -9.05 4.19
C VAL A 64 2.59 -8.54 2.77
N ASN A 65 1.52 -8.39 2.01
CA ASN A 65 1.60 -7.95 0.62
C ASN A 65 1.60 -6.43 0.51
N CYS A 66 2.81 -5.84 0.47
CA CYS A 66 3.04 -4.42 0.20
C CYS A 66 3.26 -4.14 -1.30
N ALA A 67 3.36 -5.18 -2.13
CA ALA A 67 3.56 -5.01 -3.58
C ALA A 67 2.27 -4.53 -4.24
N ALA A 68 2.40 -3.51 -5.07
CA ALA A 68 1.31 -2.99 -5.89
C ALA A 68 1.87 -2.20 -7.08
N TRP A 69 1.13 -2.17 -8.18
CA TRP A 69 1.34 -1.20 -9.24
C TRP A 69 0.58 0.07 -8.88
N THR A 70 1.30 1.16 -8.64
CA THR A 70 0.74 2.41 -8.08
C THR A 70 0.86 3.62 -9.01
N ASN A 71 1.26 3.42 -10.27
CA ASN A 71 1.27 4.51 -11.26
C ASN A 71 -0.15 4.72 -11.79
N VAL A 72 -0.97 5.46 -11.02
CA VAL A 72 -2.40 5.65 -11.25
C VAL A 72 -2.66 6.25 -12.62
N ASP A 73 -2.07 7.42 -12.90
CA ASP A 73 -2.35 8.19 -14.13
C ASP A 73 -1.93 7.42 -15.39
N ALA A 74 -0.80 6.71 -15.34
CA ALA A 74 -0.32 5.96 -16.50
C ALA A 74 -1.23 4.78 -16.86
N CYS A 75 -1.95 4.20 -15.90
CA CYS A 75 -2.89 3.13 -16.18
C CYS A 75 -4.12 3.59 -16.97
N GLU A 76 -4.47 4.87 -16.89
CA GLU A 76 -5.65 5.41 -17.61
C GLU A 76 -5.36 5.64 -19.10
N THR A 77 -4.10 5.84 -19.46
CA THR A 77 -3.70 6.25 -20.81
C THR A 77 -2.94 5.20 -21.61
N ASP A 78 -2.41 4.18 -20.92
CA ASP A 78 -1.57 3.13 -21.53
C ASP A 78 -2.14 1.74 -21.22
N SER A 79 -2.59 1.04 -22.25
CA SER A 79 -3.20 -0.30 -22.14
C SER A 79 -2.22 -1.38 -21.63
N VAL A 80 -0.91 -1.25 -21.88
CA VAL A 80 0.11 -2.18 -21.39
C VAL A 80 0.29 -2.01 -19.89
N LEU A 81 0.30 -0.75 -19.44
CA LEU A 81 0.39 -0.43 -18.01
C LEU A 81 -0.91 -0.79 -17.27
N ALA A 82 -2.08 -0.63 -17.91
CA ALA A 82 -3.36 -1.12 -17.40
C ALA A 82 -3.35 -2.64 -17.20
N ALA A 83 -2.83 -3.40 -18.19
CA ALA A 83 -2.69 -4.85 -18.08
C ALA A 83 -1.68 -5.24 -16.97
N THR A 84 -0.62 -4.47 -16.78
CA THR A 84 0.33 -4.66 -15.70
C THR A 84 -0.33 -4.43 -14.33
N ALA A 85 -1.11 -3.36 -14.20
CA ALA A 85 -1.89 -3.09 -12.99
C ALA A 85 -2.85 -4.25 -12.66
N GLU A 86 -3.53 -4.81 -13.67
CA GLU A 86 -4.40 -5.97 -13.48
C GLU A 86 -3.64 -7.21 -13.00
N ARG A 87 -2.48 -7.48 -13.59
CA ARG A 87 -1.65 -8.63 -13.17
C ARG A 87 -1.16 -8.47 -11.73
N VAL A 88 -0.65 -7.30 -11.36
CA VAL A 88 -0.03 -7.07 -10.05
C VAL A 88 -1.06 -6.82 -8.96
N ASN A 89 -2.15 -6.08 -9.26
CA ASN A 89 -3.11 -5.66 -8.25
C ASN A 89 -4.32 -6.59 -8.11
N ALA A 90 -4.62 -7.43 -9.12
CA ALA A 90 -5.75 -8.34 -9.07
C ALA A 90 -5.33 -9.82 -9.13
N LEU A 91 -4.54 -10.23 -10.11
CA LEU A 91 -4.13 -11.62 -10.26
C LEU A 91 -3.17 -12.06 -9.16
N ALA A 92 -2.13 -11.28 -8.88
CA ALA A 92 -1.14 -11.63 -7.86
C ALA A 92 -1.75 -11.79 -6.46
N PRO A 93 -2.64 -10.91 -5.96
CA PRO A 93 -3.35 -11.15 -4.70
C PRO A 93 -4.14 -12.46 -4.67
N ALA A 94 -4.72 -12.89 -5.80
CA ALA A 94 -5.39 -14.20 -5.89
C ALA A 94 -4.39 -15.36 -5.74
N ILE A 95 -3.20 -15.26 -6.35
CA ILE A 95 -2.12 -16.25 -6.22
C ILE A 95 -1.66 -16.33 -4.76
N LEU A 96 -1.37 -15.19 -4.13
CA LEU A 96 -0.94 -15.13 -2.74
C LEU A 96 -2.00 -15.72 -1.80
N ALA A 97 -3.28 -15.36 -2.02
CA ALA A 97 -4.39 -15.88 -1.22
C ALA A 97 -4.54 -17.41 -1.35
N GLN A 98 -4.39 -17.95 -2.57
CA GLN A 98 -4.45 -19.39 -2.79
C GLN A 98 -3.28 -20.10 -2.07
N ALA A 99 -2.05 -19.61 -2.22
CA ALA A 99 -0.89 -20.19 -1.58
C ALA A 99 -1.02 -20.20 -0.04
N MET A 100 -1.50 -19.09 0.55
CA MET A 100 -1.69 -19.02 2.00
C MET A 100 -2.86 -19.88 2.49
N ARG A 101 -3.93 -20.02 1.71
CA ARG A 101 -5.02 -20.93 2.03
C ARG A 101 -4.54 -22.38 2.12
N GLU A 102 -3.68 -22.80 1.21
CA GLU A 102 -3.15 -24.19 1.15
C GLU A 102 -2.34 -24.57 2.38
N VAL A 103 -1.66 -23.59 2.98
CA VAL A 103 -0.86 -23.79 4.20
C VAL A 103 -1.60 -23.39 5.49
N GLY A 104 -2.85 -22.92 5.38
CA GLY A 104 -3.62 -22.44 6.54
C GLY A 104 -3.06 -21.17 7.19
N GLY A 105 -2.41 -20.32 6.39
CA GLY A 105 -1.74 -19.09 6.85
C GLY A 105 -2.61 -17.84 6.69
N LEU A 106 -2.05 -16.68 7.05
CA LEU A 106 -2.68 -15.35 6.99
C LEU A 106 -2.16 -14.55 5.79
N LEU A 107 -3.05 -13.86 5.09
CA LEU A 107 -2.70 -12.82 4.12
C LEU A 107 -3.08 -11.43 4.62
N VAL A 108 -2.10 -10.59 4.93
CA VAL A 108 -2.28 -9.15 5.11
C VAL A 108 -2.07 -8.46 3.76
N HIS A 109 -3.09 -7.79 3.23
CA HIS A 109 -3.05 -7.15 1.92
C HIS A 109 -3.30 -5.65 2.02
N ILE A 110 -2.39 -4.85 1.48
CA ILE A 110 -2.54 -3.40 1.47
C ILE A 110 -3.37 -2.98 0.25
N SER A 111 -4.51 -2.37 0.52
CA SER A 111 -5.43 -1.80 -0.47
C SER A 111 -5.46 -0.27 -0.38
N THR A 112 -6.44 0.36 -0.96
CA THR A 112 -6.48 1.81 -1.19
C THR A 112 -7.90 2.37 -1.04
N ASP A 113 -8.00 3.66 -0.74
CA ASP A 113 -9.20 4.48 -0.82
C ASP A 113 -9.74 4.64 -2.25
N TYR A 114 -8.89 4.45 -3.29
CA TYR A 114 -9.32 4.46 -4.71
C TYR A 114 -10.33 3.37 -5.07
N VAL A 115 -10.64 2.44 -4.17
CA VAL A 115 -11.78 1.52 -4.34
C VAL A 115 -13.12 2.24 -4.24
N PHE A 116 -13.14 3.48 -3.77
CA PHE A 116 -14.27 4.39 -3.74
C PHE A 116 -14.04 5.51 -4.77
N GLY A 117 -15.07 6.02 -5.40
CA GLY A 117 -14.91 7.07 -6.42
C GLY A 117 -16.22 7.69 -6.89
N LEU A 118 -17.36 7.15 -6.44
CA LEU A 118 -18.67 7.72 -6.69
C LEU A 118 -19.26 8.32 -5.41
N GLU A 119 -20.20 9.24 -5.58
CA GLU A 119 -20.92 9.89 -4.48
C GLU A 119 -21.45 8.91 -3.41
N PRO A 120 -21.56 9.36 -2.19
CA PRO A 120 -21.35 10.74 -1.73
C PRO A 120 -19.87 11.04 -1.39
N TYR A 121 -19.31 12.12 -1.96
CA TYR A 121 -17.91 12.52 -1.74
C TYR A 121 -17.63 13.20 -0.39
N ASN A 122 -18.69 13.65 0.30
CA ASN A 122 -18.60 14.42 1.53
C ASN A 122 -18.87 13.60 2.80
N THR A 123 -18.94 12.28 2.65
CA THR A 123 -19.20 11.38 3.78
C THR A 123 -18.03 10.39 3.87
N PRO A 124 -17.43 10.20 5.07
CA PRO A 124 -16.42 9.17 5.25
C PRO A 124 -16.94 7.79 4.85
N CYS A 125 -16.15 7.06 4.09
CA CYS A 125 -16.48 5.69 3.69
C CYS A 125 -16.28 4.72 4.86
N THR A 126 -17.13 3.70 4.95
CA THR A 126 -16.99 2.60 5.90
C THR A 126 -16.42 1.36 5.23
N GLU A 127 -15.93 0.41 6.01
CA GLU A 127 -15.35 -0.83 5.51
C GLU A 127 -16.38 -1.69 4.75
N GLU A 128 -17.64 -1.68 5.17
CA GLU A 128 -18.75 -2.42 4.56
C GLU A 128 -19.27 -1.75 3.30
N GLN A 129 -18.93 -0.49 3.07
CA GLN A 129 -19.39 0.24 1.90
C GLN A 129 -18.91 -0.44 0.63
N LYS A 130 -19.84 -0.64 -0.31
CA LYS A 130 -19.53 -1.21 -1.61
C LYS A 130 -18.53 -0.33 -2.36
N GLY A 131 -17.45 -0.92 -2.82
CA GLY A 131 -16.48 -0.23 -3.66
C GLY A 131 -17.09 0.19 -5.00
N THR A 132 -16.83 1.44 -5.39
CA THR A 132 -17.32 2.11 -6.61
C THR A 132 -16.17 2.84 -7.31
N PRO A 133 -15.07 2.14 -7.66
CA PRO A 133 -13.92 2.77 -8.29
C PRO A 133 -14.29 3.39 -9.64
N THR A 134 -13.65 4.50 -10.01
CA THR A 134 -13.85 5.19 -11.29
C THR A 134 -12.67 5.02 -12.24
N GLY A 135 -11.47 4.72 -11.73
CA GLY A 135 -10.26 4.55 -12.53
C GLY A 135 -9.76 3.10 -12.58
N VAL A 136 -8.91 2.80 -13.55
CA VAL A 136 -8.32 1.47 -13.79
C VAL A 136 -7.58 0.94 -12.56
N TYR A 137 -6.80 1.80 -11.90
CA TYR A 137 -6.08 1.44 -10.68
C TYR A 137 -7.05 0.97 -9.58
N GLY A 138 -8.07 1.77 -9.26
CA GLY A 138 -9.08 1.43 -8.25
C GLY A 138 -9.83 0.15 -8.58
N HIS A 139 -10.21 -0.05 -9.84
CA HIS A 139 -10.83 -1.28 -10.32
C HIS A 139 -9.92 -2.50 -10.13
N SER A 140 -8.63 -2.40 -10.46
CA SER A 140 -7.67 -3.51 -10.28
C SER A 140 -7.49 -3.88 -8.81
N LYS A 141 -7.36 -2.89 -7.92
CA LYS A 141 -7.25 -3.10 -6.47
C LYS A 141 -8.51 -3.75 -5.90
N LEU A 142 -9.70 -3.27 -6.28
CA LEU A 142 -10.97 -3.86 -5.82
C LEU A 142 -11.15 -5.31 -6.29
N ARG A 143 -10.68 -5.66 -7.50
CA ARG A 143 -10.67 -7.06 -7.97
C ARG A 143 -9.75 -7.93 -7.12
N GLY A 144 -8.58 -7.43 -6.73
CA GLY A 144 -7.68 -8.10 -5.80
C GLY A 144 -8.33 -8.37 -4.45
N GLU A 145 -8.98 -7.36 -3.85
CA GLU A 145 -9.75 -7.55 -2.60
C GLU A 145 -10.83 -8.63 -2.74
N LYS A 146 -11.59 -8.61 -3.85
CA LYS A 146 -12.63 -9.62 -4.12
C LYS A 146 -12.04 -11.02 -4.25
N ALA A 147 -10.89 -11.15 -4.93
CA ALA A 147 -10.21 -12.44 -5.07
C ALA A 147 -9.76 -13.00 -3.72
N ILE A 148 -9.19 -12.16 -2.85
CA ILE A 148 -8.80 -12.55 -1.49
C ILE A 148 -10.02 -13.02 -0.69
N ARG A 149 -11.09 -12.23 -0.63
CA ARG A 149 -12.32 -12.59 0.10
C ARG A 149 -12.93 -13.89 -0.39
N ASN A 150 -12.96 -14.09 -1.71
CA ASN A 150 -13.55 -15.30 -2.32
C ASN A 150 -12.66 -16.54 -2.15
N SER A 151 -11.38 -16.40 -1.84
CA SER A 151 -10.48 -17.55 -1.66
C SER A 151 -10.76 -18.32 -0.37
N GLY A 152 -11.36 -17.66 0.64
CA GLY A 152 -11.58 -18.24 1.97
C GLY A 152 -10.32 -18.34 2.82
N VAL A 153 -9.22 -17.67 2.45
CA VAL A 153 -8.02 -17.51 3.30
C VAL A 153 -8.30 -16.59 4.46
N ASP A 154 -7.69 -16.84 5.62
CA ASP A 154 -7.63 -15.83 6.68
C ASP A 154 -6.91 -14.59 6.17
N HIS A 155 -7.54 -13.42 6.29
CA HIS A 155 -7.00 -12.21 5.70
C HIS A 155 -7.29 -10.95 6.50
N LEU A 156 -6.38 -9.99 6.38
CA LEU A 156 -6.59 -8.59 6.73
C LEU A 156 -6.37 -7.75 5.47
N ILE A 157 -7.44 -7.21 4.89
CA ILE A 157 -7.34 -6.23 3.83
C ILE A 157 -7.31 -4.85 4.50
N ILE A 158 -6.22 -4.11 4.35
CA ILE A 158 -6.05 -2.79 4.94
C ILE A 158 -6.08 -1.76 3.83
N ARG A 159 -7.16 -0.97 3.76
CA ARG A 159 -7.27 0.17 2.86
C ARG A 159 -6.61 1.37 3.51
N THR A 160 -5.71 2.01 2.81
CA THR A 160 -5.01 3.21 3.25
C THR A 160 -5.08 4.31 2.19
N ALA A 161 -4.79 5.54 2.56
CA ALA A 161 -4.84 6.71 1.69
C ALA A 161 -3.54 7.53 1.80
N TRP A 162 -3.12 8.14 0.70
CA TRP A 162 -2.06 9.15 0.64
C TRP A 162 -0.77 8.74 1.38
N LEU A 163 -0.34 7.49 1.15
CA LEU A 163 0.81 6.92 1.82
C LEU A 163 2.10 7.68 1.48
N TYR A 164 2.84 8.09 2.50
CA TYR A 164 4.13 8.76 2.34
C TYR A 164 5.18 8.25 3.33
N SER A 165 6.43 8.38 2.96
CA SER A 165 7.60 8.10 3.79
C SER A 165 8.83 8.81 3.24
N GLU A 166 9.96 8.65 3.90
CA GLU A 166 11.27 9.06 3.38
C GLU A 166 11.74 8.22 2.18
N TYR A 167 11.08 7.10 1.90
CA TYR A 167 11.45 6.18 0.82
C TYR A 167 10.54 6.33 -0.41
N GLY A 168 11.07 5.89 -1.55
CA GLY A 168 10.32 5.81 -2.80
C GLY A 168 9.83 7.17 -3.32
N LYS A 169 8.90 7.12 -4.25
CA LYS A 169 8.27 8.30 -4.85
C LYS A 169 6.90 8.52 -4.17
N ASN A 170 6.68 9.70 -3.60
CA ASN A 170 5.40 10.07 -2.98
C ASN A 170 5.19 11.58 -3.03
N PHE A 171 3.98 12.03 -2.68
CA PHE A 171 3.60 13.44 -2.72
C PHE A 171 4.49 14.31 -1.81
N CYS A 172 4.75 13.87 -0.57
CA CYS A 172 5.57 14.62 0.38
C CYS A 172 6.97 14.90 -0.20
N ARG A 173 7.66 13.89 -0.72
CA ARG A 173 8.98 14.06 -1.35
C ARG A 173 8.93 14.91 -2.61
N THR A 174 7.85 14.79 -3.39
CA THR A 174 7.64 15.62 -4.58
C THR A 174 7.49 17.09 -4.17
N MET A 175 6.70 17.38 -3.14
CA MET A 175 6.53 18.75 -2.64
C MET A 175 7.82 19.31 -2.04
N LEU A 176 8.56 18.52 -1.26
CA LEU A 176 9.87 18.92 -0.74
C LEU A 176 10.82 19.37 -1.86
N LYS A 177 10.86 18.60 -2.96
CA LYS A 177 11.68 18.94 -4.12
C LYS A 177 11.17 20.18 -4.84
N LEU A 178 9.89 20.19 -5.22
CA LEU A 178 9.32 21.28 -6.01
C LEU A 178 9.36 22.62 -5.28
N THR A 179 9.06 22.63 -3.98
CA THR A 179 9.11 23.86 -3.18
C THR A 179 10.53 24.39 -2.93
N ALA A 180 11.55 23.54 -3.02
CA ALA A 180 12.95 23.96 -2.97
C ALA A 180 13.44 24.54 -4.31
N GLU A 181 12.94 24.02 -5.43
CA GLU A 181 13.49 24.31 -6.77
C GLU A 181 12.67 25.33 -7.56
N GLN A 182 11.37 25.47 -7.28
CA GLN A 182 10.45 26.29 -8.07
C GLN A 182 9.99 27.53 -7.28
N PRO A 183 9.92 28.72 -7.93
CA PRO A 183 9.39 29.92 -7.29
C PRO A 183 7.89 29.88 -7.07
N GLN A 184 7.17 29.07 -7.88
CA GLN A 184 5.71 28.90 -7.80
C GLN A 184 5.31 27.52 -8.28
N ILE A 185 4.30 26.92 -7.61
CA ILE A 185 3.62 25.68 -8.02
C ILE A 185 2.11 25.80 -7.82
N ASN A 186 1.34 25.01 -8.56
CA ASN A 186 -0.11 24.87 -8.37
C ASN A 186 -0.41 23.52 -7.75
N VAL A 187 -1.31 23.48 -6.76
CA VAL A 187 -1.69 22.24 -6.07
C VAL A 187 -3.20 22.17 -5.91
N VAL A 188 -3.76 21.01 -6.19
CA VAL A 188 -5.19 20.70 -6.10
C VAL A 188 -5.72 20.98 -4.68
N PHE A 189 -6.85 21.70 -4.60
CA PHE A 189 -7.48 22.10 -3.35
C PHE A 189 -8.84 21.43 -3.10
N ASP A 190 -9.54 21.02 -4.15
CA ASP A 190 -10.90 20.47 -4.09
C ASP A 190 -10.94 18.95 -3.76
N GLN A 191 -9.79 18.32 -3.56
CA GLN A 191 -9.68 16.92 -3.14
C GLN A 191 -9.18 16.87 -1.70
N THR A 192 -9.93 16.18 -0.85
CA THR A 192 -9.61 15.98 0.56
C THR A 192 -9.36 14.52 0.88
N GLY A 193 -8.47 14.29 1.83
CA GLY A 193 -8.10 12.95 2.28
C GLY A 193 -7.35 12.97 3.60
N THR A 194 -6.87 11.81 3.98
CA THR A 194 -6.14 11.59 5.24
C THR A 194 -4.75 11.04 4.90
N PRO A 195 -3.69 11.87 4.93
CA PRO A 195 -2.32 11.37 4.71
C PRO A 195 -1.96 10.27 5.72
N THR A 196 -1.25 9.25 5.25
CA THR A 196 -0.81 8.13 6.08
C THR A 196 0.72 8.04 6.07
N TYR A 197 1.35 8.12 7.24
CA TYR A 197 2.77 7.87 7.37
C TYR A 197 3.03 6.36 7.35
N ALA A 198 3.88 5.90 6.43
CA ALA A 198 4.06 4.48 6.19
C ALA A 198 4.68 3.72 7.39
N LEU A 199 5.47 4.41 8.23
CA LEU A 199 6.00 3.81 9.46
C LEU A 199 4.87 3.50 10.45
N ASP A 200 3.90 4.40 10.64
CA ASP A 200 2.79 4.19 11.56
C ASP A 200 1.93 2.99 11.10
N LEU A 201 1.70 2.86 9.79
CA LEU A 201 1.02 1.69 9.23
C LEU A 201 1.85 0.40 9.44
N ALA A 202 3.17 0.46 9.24
CA ALA A 202 4.05 -0.69 9.47
C ALA A 202 4.06 -1.11 10.96
N GLU A 203 4.09 -0.15 11.89
CA GLU A 203 4.00 -0.40 13.34
C GLU A 203 2.65 -1.01 13.72
N ALA A 204 1.55 -0.54 13.14
CA ALA A 204 0.23 -1.11 13.33
C ALA A 204 0.19 -2.58 12.87
N ILE A 205 0.67 -2.88 11.65
CA ILE A 205 0.74 -4.25 11.11
C ILE A 205 1.61 -5.13 12.03
N THR A 206 2.81 -4.68 12.38
CA THR A 206 3.73 -5.44 13.24
C THR A 206 3.09 -5.71 14.59
N THR A 207 2.42 -4.72 15.18
CA THR A 207 1.71 -4.85 16.46
C THR A 207 0.58 -5.88 16.38
N ILE A 208 -0.21 -5.88 15.31
CA ILE A 208 -1.28 -6.87 15.08
C ILE A 208 -0.69 -8.28 15.00
N LEU A 209 0.43 -8.45 14.29
CA LEU A 209 1.09 -9.73 14.13
C LEU A 209 1.75 -10.21 15.44
N ASP A 210 2.48 -9.34 16.15
CA ASP A 210 3.13 -9.67 17.41
C ASP A 210 2.15 -10.05 18.53
N ARG A 211 0.97 -9.42 18.55
CA ARG A 211 -0.10 -9.73 19.50
C ARG A 211 -1.03 -10.84 19.04
N GLU A 212 -0.86 -11.31 17.79
CA GLU A 212 -1.76 -12.28 17.13
C GLU A 212 -3.23 -11.86 17.19
N SER A 213 -3.50 -10.56 17.27
CA SER A 213 -4.86 -10.01 17.38
C SER A 213 -5.71 -10.16 16.10
N TRP A 214 -5.10 -10.63 15.01
CA TRP A 214 -5.79 -11.02 13.79
C TRP A 214 -6.61 -12.31 13.91
N ARG A 215 -6.30 -13.17 14.90
CA ARG A 215 -7.01 -14.43 15.08
C ARG A 215 -8.48 -14.22 15.41
N GLY A 216 -9.36 -14.72 14.55
CA GLY A 216 -10.80 -14.50 14.63
C GLY A 216 -11.29 -13.12 14.19
N ASN A 217 -10.38 -12.28 13.67
CA ASN A 217 -10.67 -10.93 13.18
C ASN A 217 -10.30 -10.79 11.69
N THR A 218 -10.60 -11.80 10.89
CA THR A 218 -10.43 -11.70 9.43
C THR A 218 -11.41 -10.68 8.86
N GLY A 219 -10.98 -9.88 7.88
CA GLY A 219 -11.86 -8.87 7.28
C GLY A 219 -11.14 -7.75 6.55
N THR A 220 -11.93 -6.71 6.23
CA THR A 220 -11.45 -5.47 5.61
C THR A 220 -11.47 -4.35 6.64
N TYR A 221 -10.40 -3.57 6.68
CA TYR A 221 -10.18 -2.48 7.64
C TYR A 221 -9.71 -1.23 6.93
N HIS A 222 -9.98 -0.07 7.50
CA HIS A 222 -9.38 1.20 7.10
C HIS A 222 -8.26 1.59 8.07
N TYR A 223 -7.17 2.09 7.54
CA TYR A 223 -6.08 2.66 8.33
C TYR A 223 -5.56 3.93 7.67
N SER A 224 -5.59 5.03 8.41
CA SER A 224 -4.91 6.29 8.08
C SER A 224 -4.49 6.99 9.38
N ASN A 225 -3.59 7.98 9.28
CA ASN A 225 -3.38 8.88 10.39
C ASN A 225 -4.59 9.82 10.55
N GLU A 226 -4.67 10.51 11.69
CA GLU A 226 -5.74 11.45 11.98
C GLU A 226 -5.58 12.75 11.19
N GLY A 227 -6.70 13.41 10.96
CA GLY A 227 -6.76 14.72 10.31
C GLY A 227 -7.10 14.64 8.83
N VAL A 228 -8.05 15.48 8.42
CA VAL A 228 -8.47 15.65 7.03
C VAL A 228 -7.85 16.93 6.48
N CYS A 229 -7.25 16.85 5.31
CA CYS A 229 -6.70 18.02 4.61
C CYS A 229 -6.87 17.88 3.10
N SER A 230 -6.74 18.99 2.37
CA SER A 230 -6.56 18.96 0.92
C SER A 230 -5.10 18.66 0.55
N TRP A 231 -4.84 18.32 -0.72
CA TRP A 231 -3.47 18.25 -1.23
C TRP A 231 -2.74 19.59 -1.06
N TYR A 232 -3.47 20.69 -1.23
CA TYR A 232 -2.95 22.05 -1.01
C TYR A 232 -2.51 22.27 0.45
N ASP A 233 -3.36 21.92 1.43
CA ASP A 233 -3.03 22.07 2.86
C ASP A 233 -1.83 21.23 3.23
N PHE A 234 -1.74 20.01 2.69
CA PHE A 234 -0.60 19.12 2.91
C PHE A 234 0.69 19.72 2.31
N ALA A 235 0.63 20.25 1.08
CA ALA A 235 1.76 20.92 0.45
C ALA A 235 2.21 22.18 1.22
N MET A 236 1.27 22.99 1.70
CA MET A 236 1.54 24.17 2.52
C MET A 236 2.26 23.81 3.82
N THR A 237 1.82 22.73 4.46
CA THR A 237 2.45 22.23 5.70
C THR A 237 3.86 21.74 5.43
N ILE A 238 4.07 20.95 4.37
CA ILE A 238 5.40 20.45 3.96
C ILE A 238 6.33 21.63 3.67
N ARG A 239 5.89 22.63 2.87
CA ARG A 239 6.66 23.84 2.55
C ARG A 239 7.09 24.57 3.81
N LYS A 240 6.15 24.80 4.74
CA LYS A 240 6.42 25.50 6.00
C LYS A 240 7.43 24.75 6.86
N MET A 241 7.26 23.45 7.04
CA MET A 241 8.17 22.62 7.85
C MET A 241 9.57 22.52 7.24
N ALA A 242 9.69 22.58 5.91
CA ALA A 242 10.96 22.57 5.20
C ALA A 242 11.65 23.94 5.15
N GLY A 243 11.00 25.02 5.59
CA GLY A 243 11.55 26.38 5.50
C GLY A 243 11.62 26.94 4.07
N HIS A 244 10.85 26.37 3.12
CA HIS A 244 10.86 26.77 1.71
C HIS A 244 9.90 27.94 1.41
N GLU A 245 9.96 29.00 2.23
CA GLU A 245 8.99 30.11 2.17
C GLU A 245 9.04 30.93 0.87
N SER A 246 10.14 30.85 0.12
CA SER A 246 10.29 31.52 -1.17
C SER A 246 9.40 30.96 -2.29
N CYS A 247 8.93 29.73 -2.16
CA CYS A 247 8.03 29.13 -3.13
C CYS A 247 6.57 29.53 -2.85
N HIS A 248 5.90 30.11 -3.84
CA HIS A 248 4.47 30.40 -3.75
C HIS A 248 3.64 29.18 -4.19
N ILE A 249 2.71 28.71 -3.33
CA ILE A 249 1.78 27.65 -3.68
C ILE A 249 0.41 28.24 -3.92
N THR A 250 -0.14 28.02 -5.13
CA THR A 250 -1.47 28.47 -5.52
C THR A 250 -2.44 27.28 -5.53
N PRO A 251 -3.62 27.39 -4.90
CA PRO A 251 -4.65 26.36 -5.00
C PRO A 251 -5.25 26.36 -6.42
N CYS A 252 -5.59 25.18 -6.96
CA CYS A 252 -6.22 25.02 -8.29
C CYS A 252 -7.31 23.95 -8.26
#